data_67f12f6b2154c836547330222d71649a
#
_entry.id   67f12f6b2154c836547330222d71649a
#
_cell.length_a   1.000
_cell.length_b   1.000
_cell.length_c   1.000
_cell.angle_alpha   90.00
_cell.angle_beta   90.00
_cell.angle_gamma   90.00
#
_symmetry.space_group_name_H-M   'P 1'
#
loop_
_entity.id
_entity.type
_entity.pdbx_description
1 polymer ?
#
loop_
_entity_poly.entity_id
_entity_poly.type
_entity_poly.pdbx_seq_one_letter_code
_entity_poly.pdbx_strand_id
1 'polypeptide(L)'
;MAEFIYQMIKARKAIGDKVILDDVTMAFFPGAKIGMVGPNGAGKSSILKIMAGLDEPSNGEARLTPGYSVGILMQEPVLDETKTVIENVRLGAADIFGKLARFNEISEEMANPDADFDALMDEMGKLQTEIDAANAWDIDSQLDQAMDALRCPPPDQPVSVLSGGERRRVALCKLLIEAPDLLLLDEPTNHL
;
A
#
# COMPACT_ATOMS: atom_id res chain seq x y z
N MET A 1 -3.74 -18.78 -19.52
CA MET A 1 -4.42 -19.33 -18.33
C MET A 1 -4.64 -18.14 -17.39
N ALA A 2 -5.81 -18.03 -16.77
CA ALA A 2 -6.01 -16.96 -15.79
C ALA A 2 -5.08 -17.24 -14.59
N GLU A 3 -4.19 -16.32 -14.32
CA GLU A 3 -3.23 -16.44 -13.22
C GLU A 3 -3.86 -15.88 -11.94
N PHE A 4 -3.75 -16.63 -10.84
CA PHE A 4 -4.22 -16.16 -9.55
C PHE A 4 -3.27 -15.10 -9.01
N ILE A 5 -3.80 -14.02 -8.45
CA ILE A 5 -3.00 -13.01 -7.75
C ILE A 5 -2.44 -13.55 -6.42
N TYR A 6 -3.24 -14.37 -5.73
CA TYR A 6 -2.88 -14.96 -4.45
C TYR A 6 -3.43 -16.37 -4.31
N GLN A 7 -2.66 -17.25 -3.67
CA GLN A 7 -3.06 -18.62 -3.39
C GLN A 7 -2.71 -19.01 -1.95
N MET A 8 -3.64 -19.70 -1.30
CA MET A 8 -3.45 -20.36 -0.02
C MET A 8 -3.88 -21.81 -0.18
N ILE A 9 -3.01 -22.75 0.18
CA ILE A 9 -3.23 -24.20 -0.05
C ILE A 9 -3.03 -24.93 1.26
N LYS A 10 -4.11 -25.53 1.77
CA LYS A 10 -4.14 -26.31 3.02
C LYS A 10 -3.47 -25.57 4.18
N ALA A 11 -3.66 -24.25 4.23
CA ALA A 11 -3.04 -23.43 5.24
C ALA A 11 -3.68 -23.72 6.61
N ARG A 12 -2.82 -23.96 7.58
CA ARG A 12 -3.19 -24.15 8.98
C ARG A 12 -2.44 -23.14 9.84
N LYS A 13 -3.13 -22.51 10.78
CA LYS A 13 -2.53 -21.63 11.77
C LYS A 13 -2.95 -22.07 13.16
N ALA A 14 -1.97 -22.31 14.01
CA ALA A 14 -2.18 -22.59 15.43
C ALA A 14 -1.34 -21.61 16.27
N ILE A 15 -1.88 -21.21 17.42
CA ILE A 15 -1.19 -20.42 18.45
C ILE A 15 -1.27 -21.23 19.73
N GLY A 16 -0.16 -21.81 20.17
CA GLY A 16 -0.15 -22.85 21.21
C GLY A 16 -1.04 -24.02 20.80
N ASP A 17 -1.94 -24.43 21.69
CA ASP A 17 -2.88 -25.54 21.43
C ASP A 17 -4.14 -25.11 20.66
N LYS A 18 -4.32 -23.81 20.43
CA LYS A 18 -5.52 -23.29 19.75
C LYS A 18 -5.30 -23.22 18.24
N VAL A 19 -6.09 -24.01 17.50
CA VAL A 19 -6.16 -23.92 16.04
C VAL A 19 -7.06 -22.73 15.66
N ILE A 20 -6.52 -21.82 14.85
CA ILE A 20 -7.20 -20.63 14.35
C ILE A 20 -7.68 -20.84 12.92
N LEU A 21 -6.84 -21.46 12.08
CA LEU A 21 -7.16 -21.85 10.71
C LEU A 21 -6.86 -23.32 10.56
N ASP A 22 -7.75 -24.05 9.92
CA ASP A 22 -7.59 -25.49 9.70
C ASP A 22 -7.91 -25.82 8.24
N ASP A 23 -6.90 -26.32 7.53
CA ASP A 23 -6.96 -26.78 6.12
C ASP A 23 -7.63 -25.78 5.15
N VAL A 24 -7.28 -24.50 5.26
CA VAL A 24 -7.84 -23.44 4.43
C VAL A 24 -7.21 -23.45 3.03
N THR A 25 -8.05 -23.63 2.00
CA THR A 25 -7.61 -23.55 0.60
C THR A 25 -8.45 -22.49 -0.12
N MET A 26 -7.78 -21.48 -0.67
CA MET A 26 -8.42 -20.40 -1.43
C MET A 26 -7.48 -19.85 -2.50
N ALA A 27 -8.05 -19.30 -3.56
CA ALA A 27 -7.32 -18.63 -4.62
C ALA A 27 -8.11 -17.42 -5.12
N PHE A 28 -7.41 -16.34 -5.39
CA PHE A 28 -8.01 -15.09 -5.79
C PHE A 28 -7.54 -14.68 -7.19
N PHE A 29 -8.47 -14.21 -8.01
CA PHE A 29 -8.16 -13.62 -9.31
C PHE A 29 -7.92 -12.11 -9.16
N PRO A 30 -7.08 -11.51 -10.02
CA PRO A 30 -6.96 -10.06 -10.09
C PRO A 30 -8.33 -9.38 -10.31
N GLY A 31 -8.56 -8.25 -9.63
CA GLY A 31 -9.81 -7.49 -9.73
C GLY A 31 -11.01 -8.07 -8.98
N ALA A 32 -10.89 -9.24 -8.34
CA ALA A 32 -11.97 -9.82 -7.55
C ALA A 32 -12.24 -9.00 -6.27
N LYS A 33 -13.52 -8.72 -5.99
CA LYS A 33 -13.98 -8.11 -4.73
C LYS A 33 -14.59 -9.18 -3.84
N ILE A 34 -13.93 -9.47 -2.72
CA ILE A 34 -14.29 -10.60 -1.85
C ILE A 34 -14.52 -10.11 -0.43
N GLY A 35 -15.67 -10.44 0.13
CA GLY A 35 -16.00 -10.19 1.54
C GLY A 35 -15.81 -11.46 2.38
N MET A 36 -15.05 -11.33 3.47
CA MET A 36 -14.84 -12.40 4.45
C MET A 36 -15.74 -12.15 5.66
N VAL A 37 -16.69 -13.04 5.89
CA VAL A 37 -17.71 -12.91 6.95
C VAL A 37 -17.56 -14.02 7.98
N GLY A 38 -17.73 -13.67 9.24
CA GLY A 38 -17.68 -14.63 10.36
C GLY A 38 -17.67 -13.93 11.71
N PRO A 39 -17.90 -14.64 12.81
CA PRO A 39 -17.89 -14.08 14.15
C PRO A 39 -16.49 -13.54 14.54
N ASN A 40 -16.46 -12.74 15.62
CA ASN A 40 -15.18 -12.27 16.17
C ASN A 40 -14.37 -13.47 16.67
N GLY A 41 -13.07 -13.45 16.39
CA GLY A 41 -12.18 -14.57 16.75
C GLY A 41 -12.20 -15.75 15.77
N ALA A 42 -12.95 -15.68 14.66
CA ALA A 42 -12.99 -16.74 13.63
C ALA A 42 -11.72 -16.84 12.76
N GLY A 43 -10.70 -16.00 13.01
CA GLY A 43 -9.45 -16.04 12.27
C GLY A 43 -9.38 -15.11 11.04
N LYS A 44 -10.37 -14.24 10.82
CA LYS A 44 -10.39 -13.30 9.68
C LYS A 44 -9.11 -12.45 9.59
N SER A 45 -8.76 -11.78 10.67
CA SER A 45 -7.53 -10.95 10.73
C SER A 45 -6.25 -11.80 10.60
N SER A 46 -6.26 -13.06 11.04
CA SER A 46 -5.12 -13.97 10.86
C SER A 46 -4.92 -14.33 9.38
N ILE A 47 -6.00 -14.59 8.65
CA ILE A 47 -5.94 -14.80 7.19
C ILE A 47 -5.38 -13.56 6.51
N LEU A 48 -5.90 -12.36 6.83
CA LEU A 48 -5.43 -11.11 6.22
C LEU A 48 -3.95 -10.85 6.52
N LYS A 49 -3.48 -11.12 7.75
CA LYS A 49 -2.06 -11.00 8.10
C LYS A 49 -1.17 -11.97 7.32
N ILE A 50 -1.62 -13.22 7.15
CA ILE A 50 -0.90 -14.20 6.33
C ILE A 50 -0.88 -13.74 4.87
N MET A 51 -2.01 -13.24 4.35
CA MET A 51 -2.08 -12.74 2.98
C MET A 51 -1.17 -11.53 2.75
N ALA A 52 -1.00 -10.68 3.76
CA ALA A 52 -0.11 -9.54 3.73
C ALA A 52 1.38 -9.88 3.95
N GLY A 53 1.70 -11.15 4.21
CA GLY A 53 3.07 -11.57 4.56
C GLY A 53 3.55 -11.10 5.94
N LEU A 54 2.62 -10.64 6.80
CA LEU A 54 2.92 -10.22 8.18
C LEU A 54 2.93 -11.38 9.17
N ASP A 55 2.42 -12.54 8.75
CA ASP A 55 2.40 -13.77 9.52
C ASP A 55 2.52 -14.96 8.55
N GLU A 56 2.92 -16.12 9.06
CA GLU A 56 3.07 -17.32 8.26
C GLU A 56 2.09 -18.41 8.72
N PRO A 57 1.58 -19.26 7.83
CA PRO A 57 0.84 -20.43 8.24
C PRO A 57 1.76 -21.39 8.99
N SER A 58 1.23 -22.11 10.00
CA SER A 58 1.98 -23.14 10.73
C SER A 58 2.21 -24.38 9.87
N ASN A 59 1.37 -24.59 8.85
CA ASN A 59 1.48 -25.65 7.84
C ASN A 59 0.70 -25.24 6.59
N GLY A 60 1.00 -25.88 5.46
CA GLY A 60 0.44 -25.51 4.14
C GLY A 60 1.22 -24.39 3.47
N GLU A 61 0.65 -23.81 2.44
CA GLU A 61 1.29 -22.76 1.64
C GLU A 61 0.40 -21.53 1.55
N ALA A 62 1.03 -20.36 1.55
CA ALA A 62 0.38 -19.08 1.32
C ALA A 62 1.33 -18.20 0.53
N ARG A 63 0.92 -17.78 -0.68
CA ARG A 63 1.81 -17.04 -1.57
C ARG A 63 1.09 -16.01 -2.42
N LEU A 64 1.70 -14.83 -2.51
CA LEU A 64 1.42 -13.83 -3.52
C LEU A 64 2.15 -14.23 -4.81
N THR A 65 1.51 -14.10 -5.95
CA THR A 65 2.16 -14.37 -7.25
C THR A 65 3.25 -13.32 -7.50
N PRO A 66 4.46 -13.72 -7.93
CA PRO A 66 5.54 -12.78 -8.22
C PRO A 66 5.11 -11.68 -9.20
N GLY A 67 5.52 -10.44 -8.92
CA GLY A 67 5.19 -9.27 -9.72
C GLY A 67 3.94 -8.52 -9.27
N TYR A 68 3.16 -9.07 -8.33
CA TYR A 68 2.05 -8.36 -7.69
C TYR A 68 2.45 -7.79 -6.33
N SER A 69 1.81 -6.68 -5.99
CA SER A 69 1.96 -6.00 -4.69
C SER A 69 0.75 -6.25 -3.79
N VAL A 70 0.97 -6.21 -2.48
CA VAL A 70 -0.10 -6.33 -1.47
C VAL A 70 -0.01 -5.21 -0.46
N GLY A 71 -1.15 -4.62 -0.14
CA GLY A 71 -1.27 -3.64 0.93
C GLY A 71 -2.39 -3.99 1.89
N ILE A 72 -2.22 -3.67 3.16
CA ILE A 72 -3.19 -4.00 4.21
C ILE A 72 -3.53 -2.79 5.07
N LEU A 73 -4.83 -2.56 5.28
CA LEU A 73 -5.32 -1.68 6.32
C LEU A 73 -5.63 -2.50 7.57
N MET A 74 -4.79 -2.36 8.57
CA MET A 74 -4.98 -2.98 9.89
C MET A 74 -6.04 -2.24 10.69
N GLN A 75 -6.61 -2.90 11.71
CA GLN A 75 -7.51 -2.27 12.67
C GLN A 75 -6.85 -1.09 13.40
N GLU A 76 -5.59 -1.25 13.78
CA GLU A 76 -4.72 -0.20 14.30
C GLU A 76 -3.59 0.04 13.31
N PRO A 77 -3.72 1.04 12.42
CA PRO A 77 -2.71 1.29 11.40
C PRO A 77 -1.47 1.95 11.99
N VAL A 78 -0.31 1.57 11.47
CA VAL A 78 0.97 2.17 11.83
C VAL A 78 1.25 3.35 10.90
N LEU A 79 1.38 4.53 11.50
CA LEU A 79 1.81 5.76 10.84
C LEU A 79 3.12 6.24 11.48
N ASP A 80 3.89 7.05 10.77
CA ASP A 80 5.10 7.66 11.30
C ASP A 80 4.71 8.82 12.23
N GLU A 81 4.87 8.60 13.53
CA GLU A 81 4.48 9.55 14.60
C GLU A 81 5.30 10.87 14.55
N THR A 82 6.42 10.88 13.85
CA THR A 82 7.29 12.05 13.73
C THR A 82 6.86 13.00 12.60
N LYS A 83 5.88 12.58 11.80
CA LYS A 83 5.43 13.25 10.58
C LYS A 83 4.02 13.80 10.70
N THR A 84 3.69 14.72 9.81
CA THR A 84 2.35 15.27 9.61
C THR A 84 1.47 14.32 8.78
N VAL A 85 0.20 14.65 8.65
CA VAL A 85 -0.78 13.91 7.84
C VAL A 85 -0.31 13.81 6.39
N ILE A 86 0.00 14.94 5.76
CA ILE A 86 0.42 14.94 4.34
C ILE A 86 1.73 14.19 4.13
N GLU A 87 2.69 14.31 5.05
CA GLU A 87 3.96 13.58 4.96
C GLU A 87 3.75 12.07 5.06
N ASN A 88 2.81 11.60 5.89
CA ASN A 88 2.44 10.18 5.95
C ASN A 88 1.75 9.71 4.67
N VAL A 89 0.84 10.52 4.10
CA VAL A 89 0.15 10.19 2.84
C VAL A 89 1.16 10.11 1.69
N ARG A 90 2.10 11.05 1.61
CA ARG A 90 3.17 11.07 0.60
C ARG A 90 4.05 9.81 0.62
N LEU A 91 4.19 9.15 1.77
CA LEU A 91 4.90 7.86 1.84
C LEU A 91 4.27 6.79 0.94
N GLY A 92 2.97 6.86 0.66
CA GLY A 92 2.31 5.97 -0.28
C GLY A 92 2.74 6.16 -1.74
N ALA A 93 3.28 7.33 -2.08
CA ALA A 93 3.80 7.67 -3.40
C ALA A 93 5.31 7.97 -3.39
N ALA A 94 6.06 7.44 -2.41
CA ALA A 94 7.48 7.77 -2.22
C ALA A 94 8.34 7.52 -3.47
N ASP A 95 8.08 6.42 -4.19
CA ASP A 95 8.77 6.09 -5.44
C ASP A 95 8.54 7.17 -6.51
N ILE A 96 7.30 7.64 -6.66
CA ILE A 96 6.93 8.70 -7.61
C ILE A 96 7.57 10.04 -7.25
N PHE A 97 7.52 10.42 -5.97
CA PHE A 97 8.20 11.64 -5.51
C PHE A 97 9.71 11.56 -5.72
N GLY A 98 10.32 10.39 -5.52
CA GLY A 98 11.73 10.15 -5.82
C GLY A 98 12.04 10.35 -7.31
N LYS A 99 11.21 9.82 -8.20
CA LYS A 99 11.36 10.00 -9.65
C LYS A 99 11.22 11.45 -10.09
N LEU A 100 10.23 12.17 -9.55
CA LEU A 100 10.03 13.60 -9.83
C LEU A 100 11.20 14.44 -9.33
N ALA A 101 11.70 14.16 -8.13
CA ALA A 101 12.88 14.83 -7.58
C ALA A 101 14.10 14.60 -8.50
N ARG A 102 14.36 13.34 -8.88
CA ARG A 102 15.48 13.00 -9.76
C ARG A 102 15.35 13.65 -11.16
N PHE A 103 14.15 13.69 -11.70
CA PHE A 103 13.87 14.38 -12.98
C PHE A 103 14.24 15.87 -12.91
N ASN A 104 13.90 16.55 -11.81
CA ASN A 104 14.26 17.94 -11.59
C ASN A 104 15.78 18.13 -11.38
N GLU A 105 16.42 17.26 -10.60
CA GLU A 105 17.88 17.26 -10.39
C GLU A 105 18.63 17.15 -11.72
N ILE A 106 18.21 16.22 -12.61
CA ILE A 106 18.82 16.06 -13.94
C ILE A 106 18.72 17.37 -14.72
N SER A 107 17.58 18.06 -14.65
CA SER A 107 17.40 19.36 -15.33
C SER A 107 18.41 20.42 -14.84
N GLU A 108 18.73 20.40 -13.55
CA GLU A 108 19.75 21.28 -12.96
C GLU A 108 21.16 20.83 -13.33
N GLU A 109 21.45 19.52 -13.30
CA GLU A 109 22.74 18.94 -13.69
C GLU A 109 23.09 19.24 -15.15
N MET A 110 22.11 19.26 -16.06
CA MET A 110 22.29 19.62 -17.47
C MET A 110 22.76 21.06 -17.70
N ALA A 111 22.62 21.94 -16.72
CA ALA A 111 23.13 23.30 -16.80
C ALA A 111 24.67 23.37 -16.59
N ASN A 112 25.29 22.26 -16.12
CA ASN A 112 26.73 22.20 -15.92
C ASN A 112 27.44 21.89 -17.27
N PRO A 113 28.38 22.71 -17.72
CA PRO A 113 29.12 22.47 -18.97
C PRO A 113 29.91 21.16 -19.03
N ASP A 114 30.27 20.61 -17.88
CA ASP A 114 31.05 19.37 -17.77
C ASP A 114 30.18 18.12 -17.59
N ALA A 115 28.84 18.25 -17.67
CA ALA A 115 27.93 17.14 -17.50
C ALA A 115 27.94 16.18 -18.72
N ASP A 116 27.73 14.89 -18.45
CA ASP A 116 27.47 13.89 -19.51
C ASP A 116 26.03 14.05 -19.99
N PHE A 117 25.84 14.95 -20.96
CA PHE A 117 24.53 15.31 -21.49
C PHE A 117 23.76 14.12 -22.08
N ASP A 118 24.45 13.21 -22.76
CA ASP A 118 23.81 12.06 -23.39
C ASP A 118 23.25 11.07 -22.33
N ALA A 119 24.05 10.79 -21.29
CA ALA A 119 23.60 9.92 -20.19
C ALA A 119 22.43 10.53 -19.40
N LEU A 120 22.47 11.84 -19.12
CA LEU A 120 21.40 12.55 -18.44
C LEU A 120 20.10 12.59 -19.25
N MET A 121 20.19 12.78 -20.57
CA MET A 121 19.04 12.75 -21.46
C MET A 121 18.38 11.35 -21.51
N ASP A 122 19.19 10.29 -21.56
CA ASP A 122 18.69 8.91 -21.52
C ASP A 122 17.97 8.59 -20.19
N GLU A 123 18.53 9.02 -19.07
CA GLU A 123 17.92 8.86 -17.74
C GLU A 123 16.62 9.65 -17.65
N MET A 124 16.62 10.91 -18.07
CA MET A 124 15.45 11.79 -18.08
C MET A 124 14.31 11.21 -18.91
N GLY A 125 14.60 10.66 -20.10
CA GLY A 125 13.60 10.04 -20.95
C GLY A 125 12.95 8.80 -20.34
N LYS A 126 13.71 8.00 -19.58
CA LYS A 126 13.17 6.85 -18.82
C LYS A 126 12.25 7.32 -17.70
N LEU A 127 12.71 8.27 -16.89
CA LEU A 127 11.92 8.84 -15.79
C LEU A 127 10.63 9.47 -16.30
N GLN A 128 10.70 10.24 -17.40
CA GLN A 128 9.52 10.84 -18.02
C GLN A 128 8.50 9.76 -18.42
N THR A 129 8.95 8.68 -19.06
CA THR A 129 8.07 7.57 -19.45
C THR A 129 7.38 6.93 -18.24
N GLU A 130 8.12 6.75 -17.13
CA GLU A 130 7.56 6.17 -15.90
C GLU A 130 6.58 7.11 -15.21
N ILE A 131 6.88 8.41 -15.14
CA ILE A 131 6.02 9.44 -14.56
C ILE A 131 4.72 9.60 -15.40
N ASP A 132 4.85 9.60 -16.75
CA ASP A 132 3.72 9.63 -17.69
C ASP A 132 2.82 8.39 -17.50
N ALA A 133 3.40 7.20 -17.42
CA ALA A 133 2.67 5.96 -17.23
C ALA A 133 1.90 5.93 -15.89
N ALA A 134 2.44 6.55 -14.86
CA ALA A 134 1.79 6.69 -13.55
C ALA A 134 0.81 7.88 -13.50
N ASN A 135 0.72 8.71 -14.55
CA ASN A 135 -0.04 9.98 -14.58
C ASN A 135 0.29 10.87 -13.37
N ALA A 136 1.59 10.98 -13.03
CA ALA A 136 2.03 11.49 -11.74
C ALA A 136 2.53 12.94 -11.75
N TRP A 137 2.44 13.66 -12.87
CA TRP A 137 2.85 15.08 -12.95
C TRP A 137 2.06 16.00 -12.02
N ASP A 138 0.82 15.61 -11.70
CA ASP A 138 -0.07 16.35 -10.81
C ASP A 138 -0.37 15.56 -9.52
N ILE A 139 0.64 14.84 -9.01
CA ILE A 139 0.49 13.96 -7.84
C ILE A 139 0.00 14.72 -6.60
N ASP A 140 0.46 15.94 -6.37
CA ASP A 140 0.02 16.73 -5.21
C ASP A 140 -1.48 17.01 -5.26
N SER A 141 -2.05 17.34 -6.43
CA SER A 141 -3.49 17.51 -6.60
C SER A 141 -4.27 16.21 -6.40
N GLN A 142 -3.70 15.08 -6.83
CA GLN A 142 -4.30 13.76 -6.59
C GLN A 142 -4.32 13.41 -5.09
N LEU A 143 -3.25 13.75 -4.36
CA LEU A 143 -3.20 13.58 -2.90
C LEU A 143 -4.27 14.43 -2.21
N ASP A 144 -4.38 15.71 -2.57
CA ASP A 144 -5.38 16.62 -2.01
C ASP A 144 -6.81 16.10 -2.26
N GLN A 145 -7.12 15.65 -3.47
CA GLN A 145 -8.42 15.07 -3.82
C GLN A 145 -8.71 13.80 -3.02
N ALA A 146 -7.71 12.92 -2.85
CA ALA A 146 -7.87 11.68 -2.07
C ALA A 146 -8.08 11.97 -0.59
N MET A 147 -7.34 12.94 -0.03
CA MET A 147 -7.49 13.39 1.35
C MET A 147 -8.86 13.99 1.62
N ASP A 148 -9.36 14.84 0.70
CA ASP A 148 -10.69 15.43 0.78
C ASP A 148 -11.79 14.37 0.69
N ALA A 149 -11.69 13.44 -0.26
CA ALA A 149 -12.66 12.36 -0.44
C ALA A 149 -12.79 11.46 0.80
N LEU A 150 -11.68 11.22 1.50
CA LEU A 150 -11.64 10.43 2.73
C LEU A 150 -11.82 11.27 4.00
N ARG A 151 -12.06 12.59 3.88
CA ARG A 151 -12.18 13.52 5.01
C ARG A 151 -11.00 13.37 5.98
N CYS A 152 -9.80 13.34 5.44
CA CYS A 152 -8.59 13.32 6.25
C CYS A 152 -8.48 14.58 7.12
N PRO A 153 -7.77 14.52 8.27
CA PRO A 153 -7.43 15.71 9.05
C PRO A 153 -6.59 16.71 8.24
N PRO A 154 -6.45 17.96 8.72
CA PRO A 154 -5.60 18.98 8.07
C PRO A 154 -4.21 18.45 7.73
N PRO A 155 -3.68 18.79 6.52
CA PRO A 155 -2.42 18.20 6.01
C PRO A 155 -1.20 18.46 6.91
N ASP A 156 -1.15 19.58 7.59
CA ASP A 156 -0.06 20.03 8.47
C ASP A 156 -0.18 19.49 9.92
N GLN A 157 -1.28 18.81 10.25
CA GLN A 157 -1.51 18.29 11.60
C GLN A 157 -0.56 17.14 11.92
N PRO A 158 0.13 17.13 13.07
CA PRO A 158 0.94 16.01 13.52
C PRO A 158 0.10 14.75 13.73
N VAL A 159 0.57 13.58 13.28
CA VAL A 159 -0.16 12.31 13.40
C VAL A 159 -0.32 11.88 14.86
N SER A 160 0.61 12.27 15.72
CA SER A 160 0.63 11.94 17.16
C SER A 160 -0.61 12.42 17.92
N VAL A 161 -1.30 13.46 17.44
CA VAL A 161 -2.49 14.03 18.10
C VAL A 161 -3.82 13.53 17.52
N LEU A 162 -3.77 12.67 16.51
CA LEU A 162 -4.96 12.16 15.82
C LEU A 162 -5.71 11.13 16.65
N SER A 163 -7.04 11.17 16.60
CA SER A 163 -7.89 10.09 17.06
C SER A 163 -7.71 8.81 16.24
N GLY A 164 -8.12 7.66 16.78
CA GLY A 164 -8.01 6.37 16.07
C GLY A 164 -8.72 6.36 14.71
N GLY A 165 -9.90 6.98 14.61
CA GLY A 165 -10.63 7.10 13.35
C GLY A 165 -9.92 7.98 12.33
N GLU A 166 -9.32 9.10 12.76
CA GLU A 166 -8.51 9.97 11.90
C GLU A 166 -7.25 9.26 11.39
N ARG A 167 -6.53 8.59 12.27
CA ARG A 167 -5.36 7.77 11.90
C ARG A 167 -5.72 6.73 10.85
N ARG A 168 -6.88 6.10 10.99
CA ARG A 168 -7.37 5.10 10.04
C ARG A 168 -7.66 5.69 8.67
N ARG A 169 -8.29 6.89 8.61
CA ARG A 169 -8.52 7.59 7.33
C ARG A 169 -7.22 7.98 6.65
N VAL A 170 -6.24 8.49 7.38
CA VAL A 170 -4.90 8.80 6.86
C VAL A 170 -4.21 7.55 6.32
N ALA A 171 -4.24 6.44 7.07
CA ALA A 171 -3.66 5.18 6.63
C ALA A 171 -4.35 4.60 5.41
N LEU A 172 -5.68 4.71 5.33
CA LEU A 172 -6.44 4.31 4.14
C LEU A 172 -6.07 5.18 2.94
N CYS A 173 -5.96 6.49 3.13
CA CYS A 173 -5.54 7.42 2.08
C CYS A 173 -4.16 7.04 1.54
N LYS A 174 -3.17 6.88 2.42
CA LYS A 174 -1.83 6.40 2.07
C LYS A 174 -1.88 5.11 1.25
N LEU A 175 -2.65 4.13 1.70
CA LEU A 175 -2.75 2.81 1.08
C LEU A 175 -3.42 2.87 -0.31
N LEU A 176 -4.42 3.76 -0.50
CA LEU A 176 -5.07 3.95 -1.80
C LEU A 176 -4.14 4.68 -2.79
N ILE A 177 -3.29 5.58 -2.32
CA ILE A 177 -2.26 6.24 -3.13
C ILE A 177 -1.17 5.24 -3.54
N GLU A 178 -0.78 4.32 -2.66
CA GLU A 178 0.15 3.23 -2.96
C GLU A 178 -0.39 2.29 -4.04
N ALA A 179 -1.74 2.21 -4.16
CA ALA A 179 -2.46 1.45 -5.18
C ALA A 179 -1.98 -0.01 -5.36
N PRO A 180 -1.93 -0.82 -4.28
CA PRO A 180 -1.47 -2.20 -4.39
C PRO A 180 -2.42 -3.05 -5.25
N ASP A 181 -1.87 -4.05 -5.94
CA ASP A 181 -2.66 -4.98 -6.78
C ASP A 181 -3.65 -5.82 -5.95
N LEU A 182 -3.28 -6.12 -4.71
CA LEU A 182 -4.13 -6.79 -3.72
C LEU A 182 -4.31 -5.90 -2.49
N LEU A 183 -5.51 -5.36 -2.33
CA LEU A 183 -5.89 -4.53 -1.20
C LEU A 183 -6.62 -5.36 -0.15
N LEU A 184 -6.08 -5.40 1.06
CA LEU A 184 -6.64 -6.11 2.21
C LEU A 184 -7.17 -5.11 3.25
N LEU A 185 -8.44 -5.23 3.63
CA LEU A 185 -9.08 -4.33 4.57
C LEU A 185 -9.63 -5.12 5.77
N ASP A 186 -9.10 -4.88 6.96
CA ASP A 186 -9.61 -5.48 8.20
C ASP A 186 -10.65 -4.56 8.83
N GLU A 187 -11.91 -5.01 8.85
CA GLU A 187 -13.09 -4.30 9.36
C GLU A 187 -13.21 -2.85 8.83
N PRO A 188 -13.26 -2.65 7.48
CA PRO A 188 -13.15 -1.32 6.89
C PRO A 188 -14.25 -0.33 7.30
N THR A 189 -15.39 -0.81 7.75
CA THR A 189 -16.56 0.01 8.12
C THR A 189 -16.54 0.51 9.56
N ASN A 190 -15.68 -0.03 10.40
CA ASN A 190 -15.56 0.43 11.78
C ASN A 190 -14.78 1.74 11.84
N HIS A 191 -15.43 2.80 12.31
CA HIS A 191 -14.83 4.14 12.51
C HIS A 191 -14.51 4.93 11.22
N LEU A 192 -15.14 4.62 10.08
CA LEU A 192 -15.15 5.49 8.91
C LEU A 192 -16.24 6.55 8.99
#